data_776a58e2f74984b47f826077e6d6947e
#
_entry.id   776a58e2f74984b47f826077e6d6947e
#
_cell.length_a   1.000
_cell.length_b   1.000
_cell.length_c   1.000
_cell.angle_alpha   90.00
_cell.angle_beta   90.00
_cell.angle_gamma   90.00
#
_symmetry.space_group_name_H-M   'P 1'
#
loop_
_entity.id
_entity.type
_entity.pdbx_description
1 polymer ?
#
loop_
_entity_poly.entity_id
_entity_poly.type
_entity_poly.pdbx_seq_one_letter_code
_entity_poly.pdbx_strand_id
1 'polypeptide(L)'
;MDDTRDAELGMRKAAVPSPAVPSRISPARSRRLHVMDRGFRWLTGGLAFLVLLLLVGVALSLFLRGWEAFHHFGFAFFWSDAWDPVTENFGALVPIYGTLVSSLIALLIAVPISFGIALFISELAPEWLRQPVGSAIELLAGIPSIIFGMWGLFVFAPVLGSAEPWLNDHLGALRGIGALFRGPPMGIGMLTA
;
A
#
# COMPACT_ATOMS: atom_id res chain seq x y z
N MET A 1 48.79 -52.43 -35.27
CA MET A 1 48.83 -50.98 -35.17
C MET A 1 47.54 -50.46 -34.44
N ASP A 2 46.88 -51.34 -33.66
CA ASP A 2 45.56 -51.02 -33.00
C ASP A 2 45.64 -51.07 -31.47
N ASP A 3 46.68 -51.69 -30.92
CA ASP A 3 46.81 -51.95 -29.47
C ASP A 3 47.15 -50.71 -28.61
N THR A 4 47.78 -49.71 -29.26
CA THR A 4 48.13 -48.45 -28.56
C THR A 4 46.97 -47.47 -28.40
N ARG A 5 45.96 -47.52 -29.26
CA ARG A 5 44.75 -46.66 -29.17
C ARG A 5 43.82 -47.07 -28.04
N ASP A 6 43.74 -48.39 -27.80
CA ASP A 6 42.90 -48.91 -26.71
C ASP A 6 43.50 -48.67 -25.32
N ALA A 7 44.85 -48.66 -25.23
CA ALA A 7 45.53 -48.22 -24.01
C ALA A 7 45.34 -46.74 -23.67
N GLU A 8 45.37 -45.85 -24.67
CA GLU A 8 45.15 -44.41 -24.47
C GLU A 8 43.66 -44.06 -24.12
N LEU A 9 42.72 -44.77 -24.73
CA LEU A 9 41.28 -44.65 -24.38
C LEU A 9 40.98 -45.18 -22.99
N GLY A 10 41.66 -46.22 -22.52
CA GLY A 10 41.56 -46.75 -21.16
C GLY A 10 42.08 -45.75 -20.10
N MET A 11 43.26 -45.12 -20.36
CA MET A 11 43.85 -44.12 -19.47
C MET A 11 43.03 -42.81 -19.40
N ARG A 12 42.37 -42.39 -20.49
CA ARG A 12 41.52 -41.20 -20.51
C ARG A 12 40.20 -41.39 -19.72
N LYS A 13 39.66 -42.61 -19.64
CA LYS A 13 38.49 -42.94 -18.84
C LYS A 13 38.77 -43.01 -17.34
N ALA A 14 40.01 -43.27 -16.93
CA ALA A 14 40.39 -43.37 -15.52
C ALA A 14 40.68 -42.02 -14.85
N ALA A 15 40.73 -40.90 -15.62
CA ALA A 15 41.12 -39.58 -15.09
C ALA A 15 40.01 -38.57 -14.95
N VAL A 16 38.74 -38.96 -15.09
CA VAL A 16 37.61 -38.08 -14.78
C VAL A 16 37.34 -38.18 -13.29
N PRO A 17 37.71 -37.17 -12.47
CA PRO A 17 37.32 -37.18 -11.06
C PRO A 17 35.81 -37.12 -11.01
N SER A 18 35.22 -38.17 -10.43
CA SER A 18 33.76 -38.18 -10.12
C SER A 18 33.43 -36.90 -9.33
N PRO A 19 32.42 -36.12 -9.73
CA PRO A 19 32.06 -34.95 -8.96
C PRO A 19 31.80 -35.40 -7.52
N ALA A 20 32.54 -34.80 -6.59
CA ALA A 20 32.40 -35.10 -5.17
C ALA A 20 30.94 -34.83 -4.79
N VAL A 21 30.21 -35.90 -4.56
CA VAL A 21 28.83 -35.83 -4.03
C VAL A 21 28.93 -35.04 -2.73
N PRO A 22 28.26 -33.89 -2.61
CA PRO A 22 28.35 -33.10 -1.40
C PRO A 22 28.02 -33.96 -0.20
N SER A 23 28.92 -33.97 0.78
CA SER A 23 28.86 -34.75 1.99
C SER A 23 27.45 -34.71 2.59
N ARG A 24 26.85 -35.87 2.76
CA ARG A 24 25.51 -36.03 3.37
C ARG A 24 25.46 -35.22 4.65
N ILE A 25 24.56 -34.27 4.71
CA ILE A 25 24.29 -33.47 5.91
C ILE A 25 24.01 -34.46 7.04
N SER A 26 24.76 -34.39 8.12
CA SER A 26 24.67 -35.27 9.25
C SER A 26 23.19 -35.33 9.73
N PRO A 27 22.64 -36.56 9.99
CA PRO A 27 21.21 -36.70 10.34
C PRO A 27 20.83 -35.98 11.64
N ALA A 28 21.80 -35.68 12.50
CA ALA A 28 21.58 -34.85 13.71
C ALA A 28 21.37 -33.38 13.37
N ARG A 29 21.99 -32.86 12.32
CA ARG A 29 21.85 -31.48 11.87
C ARG A 29 20.51 -31.25 11.14
N SER A 30 20.08 -32.25 10.36
CA SER A 30 18.78 -32.22 9.71
C SER A 30 17.61 -32.21 10.71
N ARG A 31 17.73 -33.02 11.78
CA ARG A 31 16.70 -33.09 12.81
C ARG A 31 16.55 -31.79 13.60
N ARG A 32 17.65 -31.10 13.92
CA ARG A 32 17.58 -29.75 14.54
C ARG A 32 16.95 -28.72 13.62
N LEU A 33 17.27 -28.73 12.33
CA LEU A 33 16.68 -27.83 11.35
C LEU A 33 15.16 -28.05 11.23
N HIS A 34 14.70 -29.31 11.22
CA HIS A 34 13.25 -29.61 11.17
C HIS A 34 12.49 -29.19 12.42
N VAL A 35 13.11 -29.28 13.62
CA VAL A 35 12.47 -28.81 14.86
C VAL A 35 12.39 -27.28 14.88
N MET A 36 13.46 -26.58 14.46
CA MET A 36 13.47 -25.13 14.37
C MET A 36 12.48 -24.62 13.31
N ASP A 37 12.40 -25.30 12.16
CA ASP A 37 11.46 -24.96 11.09
C ASP A 37 10.00 -25.14 11.54
N ARG A 38 9.70 -26.23 12.27
CA ARG A 38 8.38 -26.45 12.85
C ARG A 38 8.05 -25.40 13.91
N GLY A 39 8.99 -25.07 14.79
CA GLY A 39 8.82 -24.01 15.79
C GLY A 39 8.58 -22.64 15.15
N PHE A 40 9.36 -22.31 14.13
CA PHE A 40 9.19 -21.07 13.36
C PHE A 40 7.83 -21.01 12.66
N ARG A 41 7.40 -22.11 12.05
CA ARG A 41 6.08 -22.20 11.39
C ARG A 41 4.93 -21.99 12.39
N TRP A 42 5.01 -22.62 13.58
CA TRP A 42 4.01 -22.43 14.63
C TRP A 42 4.00 -21.01 15.18
N LEU A 43 5.19 -20.42 15.37
CA LEU A 43 5.32 -19.02 15.82
C LEU A 43 4.73 -18.06 14.78
N THR A 44 5.11 -18.21 13.52
CA THR A 44 4.61 -17.36 12.42
C THR A 44 3.11 -17.55 12.24
N GLY A 45 2.62 -18.79 12.28
CA GLY A 45 1.18 -19.08 12.22
C GLY A 45 0.42 -18.48 13.40
N GLY A 46 0.96 -18.60 14.61
CA GLY A 46 0.38 -18.00 15.82
C GLY A 46 0.31 -16.47 15.76
N LEU A 47 1.38 -15.82 15.28
CA LEU A 47 1.39 -14.37 15.09
C LEU A 47 0.40 -13.94 14.00
N ALA A 48 0.33 -14.64 12.89
CA ALA A 48 -0.64 -14.37 11.83
C ALA A 48 -2.08 -14.53 12.33
N PHE A 49 -2.35 -15.56 13.11
CA PHE A 49 -3.65 -15.76 13.74
C PHE A 49 -3.99 -14.66 14.76
N LEU A 50 -3.01 -14.19 15.54
CA LEU A 50 -3.18 -13.07 16.46
C LEU A 50 -3.55 -11.78 15.72
N VAL A 51 -2.86 -11.48 14.62
CA VAL A 51 -3.19 -10.31 13.78
C VAL A 51 -4.61 -10.42 13.23
N LEU A 52 -4.99 -11.60 12.74
CA LEU A 52 -6.35 -11.84 12.26
C LEU A 52 -7.39 -11.60 13.37
N LEU A 53 -7.12 -12.12 14.57
CA LEU A 53 -8.00 -11.96 15.73
C LEU A 53 -8.13 -10.50 16.14
N LEU A 54 -7.04 -9.73 16.12
CA LEU A 54 -7.07 -8.29 16.38
C LEU A 54 -7.89 -7.54 15.32
N LEU A 55 -7.73 -7.86 14.04
CA LEU A 55 -8.52 -7.26 12.96
C LEU A 55 -10.02 -7.56 13.11
N VAL A 56 -10.36 -8.80 13.40
CA VAL A 56 -11.76 -9.19 13.66
C VAL A 56 -12.28 -8.49 14.91
N GLY A 57 -11.48 -8.36 15.96
CA GLY A 57 -11.84 -7.64 17.18
C GLY A 57 -12.13 -6.17 16.94
N VAL A 58 -11.29 -5.49 16.14
CA VAL A 58 -11.51 -4.10 15.73
C VAL A 58 -12.79 -3.97 14.89
N ALA A 59 -12.94 -4.84 13.87
CA ALA A 59 -14.13 -4.84 13.02
C ALA A 59 -15.42 -5.06 13.83
N LEU A 60 -15.42 -6.02 14.76
CA LEU A 60 -16.54 -6.29 15.64
C LEU A 60 -16.84 -5.11 16.57
N SER A 61 -15.80 -4.50 17.15
CA SER A 61 -15.96 -3.31 18.00
C SER A 61 -16.57 -2.13 17.24
N LEU A 62 -16.13 -1.89 16.01
CA LEU A 62 -16.68 -0.84 15.15
C LEU A 62 -18.13 -1.16 14.77
N PHE A 63 -18.42 -2.42 14.44
CA PHE A 63 -19.76 -2.85 14.12
C PHE A 63 -20.73 -2.67 15.29
N LEU A 64 -20.33 -3.09 16.50
CA LEU A 64 -21.17 -2.97 17.70
C LEU A 64 -21.47 -1.51 18.06
N ARG A 65 -20.44 -0.64 17.95
CA ARG A 65 -20.63 0.81 18.21
C ARG A 65 -21.45 1.49 17.11
N GLY A 66 -21.22 1.10 15.84
CA GLY A 66 -22.01 1.60 14.72
C GLY A 66 -23.46 1.15 14.76
N TRP A 67 -23.73 -0.04 15.31
CA TRP A 67 -25.09 -0.57 15.46
C TRP A 67 -25.97 0.29 16.35
N GLU A 68 -25.42 0.87 17.40
CA GLU A 68 -26.14 1.79 18.29
C GLU A 68 -26.58 3.06 17.56
N ALA A 69 -25.68 3.65 16.76
CA ALA A 69 -26.02 4.80 15.91
C ALA A 69 -27.10 4.43 14.88
N PHE A 70 -27.01 3.23 14.31
CA PHE A 70 -27.98 2.74 13.35
C PHE A 70 -29.36 2.54 13.96
N HIS A 71 -29.42 2.08 15.20
CA HIS A 71 -30.67 1.88 15.94
C HIS A 71 -31.31 3.20 16.33
N HIS A 72 -30.48 4.24 16.61
CA HIS A 72 -30.98 5.55 17.03
C HIS A 72 -31.45 6.39 15.84
N PHE A 73 -30.73 6.43 14.75
CA PHE A 73 -31.01 7.29 13.60
C PHE A 73 -31.68 6.57 12.42
N GLY A 74 -31.68 5.24 12.41
CA GLY A 74 -32.23 4.42 11.33
C GLY A 74 -31.52 4.62 10.00
N PHE A 75 -32.15 4.22 8.89
CA PHE A 75 -31.61 4.37 7.55
C PHE A 75 -31.51 5.82 7.08
N ALA A 76 -32.29 6.73 7.64
CA ALA A 76 -32.25 8.16 7.32
C ALA A 76 -30.85 8.77 7.61
N PHE A 77 -30.10 8.19 8.55
CA PHE A 77 -28.72 8.57 8.87
C PHE A 77 -27.81 8.71 7.66
N PHE A 78 -27.92 7.81 6.68
CA PHE A 78 -27.05 7.82 5.50
C PHE A 78 -27.34 8.97 4.53
N TRP A 79 -28.54 9.51 4.55
CA TRP A 79 -28.98 10.60 3.67
C TRP A 79 -29.14 11.94 4.39
N SER A 80 -28.98 11.96 5.70
CA SER A 80 -29.04 13.20 6.47
C SER A 80 -27.71 13.93 6.39
N ASP A 81 -27.76 15.23 6.15
CA ASP A 81 -26.64 16.16 6.22
C ASP A 81 -26.61 16.93 7.56
N ALA A 82 -27.52 16.61 8.46
CA ALA A 82 -27.62 17.26 9.76
C ALA A 82 -26.34 17.06 10.58
N TRP A 83 -25.88 18.13 11.18
CA TRP A 83 -24.79 18.13 12.16
C TRP A 83 -25.11 19.09 13.28
N ASP A 84 -25.94 18.61 14.23
CA ASP A 84 -26.37 19.41 15.37
C ASP A 84 -26.01 18.70 16.68
N PRO A 85 -24.88 19.11 17.32
CA PRO A 85 -24.45 18.57 18.61
C PRO A 85 -25.39 18.91 19.78
N VAL A 86 -26.24 19.95 19.64
CA VAL A 86 -27.13 20.39 20.71
C VAL A 86 -28.38 19.51 20.82
N THR A 87 -28.94 19.14 19.68
CA THR A 87 -30.08 18.24 19.58
C THR A 87 -29.68 16.78 19.33
N GLU A 88 -28.39 16.48 19.37
CA GLU A 88 -27.83 15.15 19.10
C GLU A 88 -28.26 14.54 17.75
N ASN A 89 -28.50 15.40 16.76
CA ASN A 89 -28.92 14.98 15.42
C ASN A 89 -27.73 14.98 14.48
N PHE A 90 -27.31 13.79 14.06
CA PHE A 90 -26.16 13.58 13.22
C PHE A 90 -26.52 12.82 11.95
N GLY A 91 -25.88 13.18 10.85
CA GLY A 91 -26.00 12.51 9.56
C GLY A 91 -24.66 12.09 9.01
N ALA A 92 -24.65 11.04 8.21
CA ALA A 92 -23.45 10.48 7.59
C ALA A 92 -23.22 10.95 6.16
N LEU A 93 -24.17 11.68 5.55
CA LEU A 93 -24.07 12.07 4.14
C LEU A 93 -22.78 12.87 3.85
N VAL A 94 -22.50 13.87 4.69
CA VAL A 94 -21.34 14.75 4.49
C VAL A 94 -20.00 14.01 4.53
N PRO A 95 -19.71 13.18 5.56
CA PRO A 95 -18.47 12.40 5.59
C PRO A 95 -18.40 11.33 4.50
N ILE A 96 -19.52 10.69 4.14
CA ILE A 96 -19.55 9.71 3.04
C ILE A 96 -19.25 10.40 1.72
N TYR A 97 -19.92 11.49 1.42
CA TYR A 97 -19.70 12.25 0.19
C TYR A 97 -18.27 12.78 0.11
N GLY A 98 -17.76 13.38 1.19
CA GLY A 98 -16.39 13.88 1.27
C GLY A 98 -15.38 12.78 0.98
N THR A 99 -15.52 11.63 1.63
CA THR A 99 -14.59 10.48 1.43
C THR A 99 -14.64 9.93 0.01
N LEU A 100 -15.85 9.80 -0.56
CA LEU A 100 -15.99 9.27 -1.92
C LEU A 100 -15.40 10.23 -2.97
N VAL A 101 -15.68 11.53 -2.84
CA VAL A 101 -15.21 12.52 -3.80
C VAL A 101 -13.69 12.70 -3.70
N SER A 102 -13.15 12.84 -2.49
CA SER A 102 -11.71 12.98 -2.30
C SER A 102 -10.95 11.73 -2.76
N SER A 103 -11.45 10.55 -2.48
CA SER A 103 -10.87 9.29 -2.96
C SER A 103 -10.91 9.18 -4.48
N LEU A 104 -12.00 9.59 -5.11
CA LEU A 104 -12.13 9.58 -6.57
C LEU A 104 -11.12 10.53 -7.22
N ILE A 105 -11.00 11.76 -6.70
CA ILE A 105 -10.03 12.74 -7.19
C ILE A 105 -8.61 12.21 -7.02
N ALA A 106 -8.29 11.66 -5.84
CA ALA A 106 -6.98 11.07 -5.57
C ALA A 106 -6.65 9.94 -6.55
N LEU A 107 -7.60 9.03 -6.82
CA LEU A 107 -7.41 7.92 -7.76
C LEU A 107 -7.24 8.42 -9.20
N LEU A 108 -8.02 9.41 -9.63
CA LEU A 108 -7.90 9.98 -10.98
C LEU A 108 -6.52 10.59 -11.25
N ILE A 109 -5.88 11.12 -10.22
CA ILE A 109 -4.52 11.69 -10.31
C ILE A 109 -3.46 10.60 -10.11
N ALA A 110 -3.59 9.80 -9.06
CA ALA A 110 -2.57 8.84 -8.66
C ALA A 110 -2.42 7.67 -9.64
N VAL A 111 -3.53 7.13 -10.19
CA VAL A 111 -3.48 5.96 -11.06
C VAL A 111 -2.70 6.22 -12.34
N PRO A 112 -2.95 7.27 -13.13
CA PRO A 112 -2.19 7.50 -14.36
C PRO A 112 -0.72 7.81 -14.07
N ILE A 113 -0.42 8.54 -12.99
CA ILE A 113 0.96 8.85 -12.61
C ILE A 113 1.70 7.58 -12.18
N SER A 114 1.11 6.77 -11.30
CA SER A 114 1.74 5.52 -10.82
C SER A 114 1.92 4.51 -11.95
N PHE A 115 0.96 4.42 -12.87
CA PHE A 115 1.09 3.58 -14.07
C PHE A 115 2.24 4.05 -14.97
N GLY A 116 2.36 5.36 -15.20
CA GLY A 116 3.47 5.94 -15.96
C GLY A 116 4.83 5.66 -15.30
N ILE A 117 4.94 5.81 -13.97
CA ILE A 117 6.15 5.49 -13.22
C ILE A 117 6.48 4.00 -13.31
N ALA A 118 5.48 3.13 -13.15
CA ALA A 118 5.67 1.68 -13.25
C ALA A 118 6.17 1.26 -14.63
N LEU A 119 5.58 1.77 -15.72
CA LEU A 119 6.04 1.53 -17.08
C LEU A 119 7.45 2.07 -17.32
N PHE A 120 7.73 3.27 -16.83
CA PHE A 120 9.07 3.85 -16.97
C PHE A 120 10.12 2.96 -16.32
N ILE A 121 9.89 2.50 -15.08
CA ILE A 121 10.86 1.69 -14.34
C ILE A 121 10.99 0.30 -14.93
N SER A 122 9.88 -0.33 -15.38
CA SER A 122 9.92 -1.70 -15.89
C SER A 122 10.53 -1.78 -17.30
N GLU A 123 10.19 -0.85 -18.18
CA GLU A 123 10.50 -0.95 -19.61
C GLU A 123 11.58 0.04 -20.08
N LEU A 124 11.56 1.28 -19.62
CA LEU A 124 12.35 2.39 -20.16
C LEU A 124 13.59 2.73 -19.34
N ALA A 125 13.56 2.49 -18.02
CA ALA A 125 14.64 2.91 -17.15
C ALA A 125 15.93 2.09 -17.37
N PRO A 126 17.11 2.74 -17.50
CA PRO A 126 18.37 2.04 -17.53
C PRO A 126 18.64 1.31 -16.20
N GLU A 127 19.42 0.24 -16.25
CA GLU A 127 19.67 -0.64 -15.08
C GLU A 127 20.21 0.11 -13.86
N TRP A 128 21.08 1.10 -14.07
CA TRP A 128 21.66 1.90 -12.99
C TRP A 128 20.62 2.75 -12.24
N LEU A 129 19.51 3.10 -12.89
CA LEU A 129 18.43 3.92 -12.30
C LEU A 129 17.33 3.06 -11.69
N ARG A 130 17.10 1.86 -12.23
CA ARG A 130 16.02 0.95 -11.81
C ARG A 130 16.10 0.57 -10.34
N GLN A 131 17.30 0.20 -9.88
CA GLN A 131 17.52 -0.20 -8.48
C GLN A 131 17.32 0.96 -7.48
N PRO A 132 17.98 2.12 -7.61
CA PRO A 132 17.85 3.19 -6.62
C PRO A 132 16.43 3.77 -6.60
N VAL A 133 15.77 3.92 -7.75
CA VAL A 133 14.39 4.42 -7.80
C VAL A 133 13.41 3.40 -7.23
N GLY A 134 13.57 2.11 -7.55
CA GLY A 134 12.76 1.04 -6.94
C GLY A 134 12.86 1.05 -5.41
N SER A 135 14.08 1.08 -4.87
CA SER A 135 14.29 1.15 -3.42
C SER A 135 13.72 2.42 -2.79
N ALA A 136 13.80 3.56 -3.48
CA ALA A 136 13.20 4.81 -3.00
C ALA A 136 11.67 4.71 -2.92
N ILE A 137 11.02 4.07 -3.90
CA ILE A 137 9.57 3.84 -3.89
C ILE A 137 9.17 2.88 -2.77
N GLU A 138 9.93 1.81 -2.56
CA GLU A 138 9.70 0.88 -1.45
C GLU A 138 9.81 1.58 -0.08
N LEU A 139 10.80 2.45 0.10
CA LEU A 139 10.95 3.25 1.31
C LEU A 139 9.78 4.23 1.50
N LEU A 140 9.33 4.87 0.41
CA LEU A 140 8.17 5.76 0.44
C LEU A 140 6.89 4.99 0.83
N ALA A 141 6.71 3.78 0.30
CA ALA A 141 5.56 2.92 0.64
C ALA A 141 5.58 2.45 2.10
N GLY A 142 6.75 2.42 2.75
CA GLY A 142 6.91 2.09 4.16
C GLY A 142 6.49 3.21 5.12
N ILE A 143 6.27 4.44 4.63
CA ILE A 143 5.86 5.58 5.46
C ILE A 143 4.36 5.45 5.77
N PRO A 144 3.95 5.50 7.07
CA PRO A 144 2.54 5.50 7.43
C PRO A 144 1.76 6.63 6.74
N SER A 145 0.52 6.34 6.25
CA SER A 145 -0.28 7.31 5.48
C SER A 145 -0.63 8.58 6.27
N ILE A 146 -0.71 8.48 7.61
CA ILE A 146 -0.96 9.62 8.47
C ILE A 146 0.11 10.72 8.35
N ILE A 147 1.37 10.34 8.09
CA ILE A 147 2.48 11.29 7.91
C ILE A 147 2.26 12.11 6.64
N PHE A 148 1.82 11.46 5.54
CA PHE A 148 1.46 12.15 4.31
C PHE A 148 0.25 13.08 4.51
N GLY A 149 -0.76 12.63 5.27
CA GLY A 149 -1.91 13.47 5.61
C GLY A 149 -1.52 14.70 6.44
N MET A 150 -0.65 14.54 7.44
CA MET A 150 -0.12 15.66 8.22
C MET A 150 0.72 16.62 7.35
N TRP A 151 1.58 16.09 6.50
CA TRP A 151 2.34 16.93 5.56
C TRP A 151 1.41 17.68 4.61
N GLY A 152 0.39 17.02 4.09
CA GLY A 152 -0.63 17.63 3.26
C GLY A 152 -1.32 18.79 3.98
N LEU A 153 -1.73 18.60 5.23
CA LEU A 153 -2.43 19.61 6.03
C LEU A 153 -1.53 20.79 6.39
N PHE A 154 -0.29 20.57 6.82
CA PHE A 154 0.56 21.64 7.36
C PHE A 154 1.43 22.31 6.30
N VAL A 155 1.73 21.65 5.20
CA VAL A 155 2.60 22.16 4.15
C VAL A 155 1.82 22.45 2.86
N PHE A 156 1.10 21.45 2.35
CA PHE A 156 0.43 21.56 1.06
C PHE A 156 -0.82 22.44 1.11
N ALA A 157 -1.65 22.33 2.16
CA ALA A 157 -2.88 23.12 2.29
C ALA A 157 -2.62 24.65 2.35
N PRO A 158 -1.63 25.16 3.11
CA PRO A 158 -1.30 26.59 3.07
C PRO A 158 -0.82 27.07 1.70
N VAL A 159 -0.02 26.23 1.01
CA VAL A 159 0.45 26.56 -0.36
C VAL A 159 -0.72 26.62 -1.33
N LEU A 160 -1.62 25.64 -1.28
CA LEU A 160 -2.82 25.64 -2.12
C LEU A 160 -3.75 26.82 -1.78
N GLY A 161 -3.95 27.10 -0.49
CA GLY A 161 -4.75 28.25 -0.03
C GLY A 161 -4.24 29.60 -0.55
N SER A 162 -2.92 29.75 -0.72
CA SER A 162 -2.35 30.95 -1.34
C SER A 162 -2.57 31.00 -2.85
N ALA A 163 -2.68 29.84 -3.52
CA ALA A 163 -2.94 29.74 -4.95
C ALA A 163 -4.45 29.76 -5.30
N GLU A 164 -5.31 29.49 -4.33
CA GLU A 164 -6.76 29.35 -4.52
C GLU A 164 -7.44 30.63 -5.09
N PRO A 165 -7.10 31.85 -4.68
CA PRO A 165 -7.66 33.06 -5.29
C PRO A 165 -7.35 33.14 -6.77
N TRP A 166 -6.13 32.86 -7.18
CA TRP A 166 -5.71 32.84 -8.58
C TRP A 166 -6.46 31.74 -9.38
N LEU A 167 -6.61 30.56 -8.80
CA LEU A 167 -7.35 29.43 -9.39
C LEU A 167 -8.83 29.80 -9.55
N ASN A 168 -9.44 30.44 -8.55
CA ASN A 168 -10.83 30.85 -8.60
C ASN A 168 -11.10 31.90 -9.69
N ASP A 169 -10.20 32.87 -9.86
CA ASP A 169 -10.31 33.88 -10.88
C ASP A 169 -10.22 33.29 -12.31
N HIS A 170 -9.39 32.29 -12.53
CA HIS A 170 -9.14 31.72 -13.85
C HIS A 170 -10.03 30.49 -14.18
N LEU A 171 -10.32 29.65 -13.19
CA LEU A 171 -11.03 28.39 -13.37
C LEU A 171 -12.44 28.40 -12.77
N GLY A 172 -12.76 29.34 -11.88
CA GLY A 172 -14.05 29.44 -11.21
C GLY A 172 -15.25 29.69 -12.15
N ALA A 173 -14.98 30.18 -13.37
CA ALA A 173 -16.00 30.38 -14.41
C ALA A 173 -16.36 29.10 -15.18
N LEU A 174 -15.56 28.02 -15.07
CA LEU A 174 -15.80 26.77 -15.79
C LEU A 174 -16.97 26.00 -15.18
N ARG A 175 -17.97 25.66 -16.02
CA ARG A 175 -19.12 24.86 -15.60
C ARG A 175 -18.65 23.45 -15.19
N GLY A 176 -18.95 23.04 -13.96
CA GLY A 176 -18.62 21.75 -13.38
C GLY A 176 -17.40 21.79 -12.46
N ILE A 177 -16.25 22.18 -12.97
CA ILE A 177 -14.99 22.22 -12.20
C ILE A 177 -14.91 23.47 -11.31
N GLY A 178 -15.50 24.58 -11.73
CA GLY A 178 -15.49 25.83 -10.96
C GLY A 178 -16.16 25.75 -9.60
N ALA A 179 -17.07 24.77 -9.39
CA ALA A 179 -17.70 24.55 -8.08
C ALA A 179 -16.71 24.04 -7.02
N LEU A 180 -15.62 23.36 -7.44
CA LEU A 180 -14.56 22.85 -6.55
C LEU A 180 -13.70 23.98 -5.95
N PHE A 181 -13.68 25.14 -6.60
CA PHE A 181 -12.87 26.31 -6.21
C PHE A 181 -13.69 27.42 -5.56
N ARG A 182 -15.03 27.23 -5.40
CA ARG A 182 -15.92 28.18 -4.74
C ARG A 182 -15.97 27.89 -3.25
N GLY A 183 -15.20 28.65 -2.46
CA GLY A 183 -15.21 28.54 -1.00
C GLY A 183 -14.33 29.64 -0.39
N PRO A 184 -14.32 29.78 0.93
CA PRO A 184 -13.36 30.63 1.59
C PRO A 184 -11.95 30.03 1.38
N PRO A 185 -10.94 30.84 1.02
CA PRO A 185 -9.60 30.36 0.68
C PRO A 185 -8.83 29.92 1.93
N MET A 186 -9.21 28.76 2.46
CA MET A 186 -8.59 28.19 3.66
C MET A 186 -7.57 27.08 3.32
N GLY A 187 -7.41 26.72 2.04
CA GLY A 187 -6.54 25.63 1.63
C GLY A 187 -7.01 24.24 2.10
N ILE A 188 -8.10 24.17 2.85
CA ILE A 188 -8.67 22.95 3.40
C ILE A 188 -9.97 22.67 2.65
N GLY A 189 -9.88 21.87 1.61
CA GLY A 189 -11.02 21.51 0.77
C GLY A 189 -10.89 20.10 0.22
N MET A 190 -11.83 19.70 -0.64
CA MET A 190 -11.82 18.37 -1.27
C MET A 190 -10.59 18.10 -2.13
N LEU A 191 -9.86 19.13 -2.57
CA LEU A 191 -8.62 18.98 -3.32
C LEU A 191 -7.39 18.75 -2.45
N THR A 192 -7.46 19.06 -1.15
CA THR A 192 -6.37 18.91 -0.19
C THR A 192 -6.57 17.69 0.72
N ALA A 193 -7.75 17.12 0.73
CA ALA A 193 -8.09 15.91 1.47
C ALA A 193 -7.66 14.65 0.73
#